data_17fe2d61f12aac0b3ea9815495e9f36c
#
_entry.id   17fe2d61f12aac0b3ea9815495e9f36c
#
_cell.length_a   1.000
_cell.length_b   1.000
_cell.length_c   1.000
_cell.angle_alpha   90.00
_cell.angle_beta   90.00
_cell.angle_gamma   90.00
#
_symmetry.space_group_name_H-M   'P 1'
#
loop_
_entity.id
_entity.type
_entity.pdbx_description
1 polymer ?
#
loop_
_entity_poly.entity_id
_entity_poly.type
_entity_poly.pdbx_seq_one_letter_code
_entity_poly.pdbx_strand_id
1 'polypeptide(L)'
;MQENVNQDLTAIFSSMAGLLASRGENPYKVKAYRRAADSLKSLQEDVTGLAERGELQTIPGIGKELSAKIQEFLSTGRIRAYEELKTPLPESVREWVNLPGFSEPIVHDLFFRLGITTWEDLEALARSHLLQTLPGLGARGEEILEAIRSKRGACQEA
;
A
#
# COMPACT_ATOMS: atom_id res chain seq x y z
N MET A 1 -10.45 13.30 29.07
CA MET A 1 -9.15 12.71 28.70
C MET A 1 -8.84 13.03 27.27
N GLN A 2 -7.77 13.72 27.04
CA GLN A 2 -7.36 13.99 25.66
C GLN A 2 -6.68 12.74 25.11
N GLU A 3 -7.23 12.23 24.04
CA GLU A 3 -6.56 11.17 23.31
C GLU A 3 -5.26 11.73 22.75
N ASN A 4 -4.19 11.00 22.95
CA ASN A 4 -2.90 11.43 22.46
C ASN A 4 -2.77 11.04 20.99
N VAL A 5 -3.06 11.99 20.09
CA VAL A 5 -2.99 11.80 18.65
C VAL A 5 -1.60 11.33 18.22
N ASN A 6 -0.56 11.84 18.86
CA ASN A 6 0.81 11.41 18.56
C ASN A 6 1.00 9.92 18.83
N GLN A 7 0.43 9.39 19.91
CA GLN A 7 0.51 7.97 20.22
C GLN A 7 -0.27 7.13 19.21
N ASP A 8 -1.45 7.60 18.81
CA ASP A 8 -2.27 6.90 17.81
C ASP A 8 -1.54 6.80 16.47
N LEU A 9 -0.96 7.89 16.00
CA LEU A 9 -0.19 7.93 14.77
C LEU A 9 1.07 7.08 14.87
N THR A 10 1.76 7.12 16.02
CA THR A 10 2.94 6.28 16.26
C THR A 10 2.58 4.80 16.11
N ALA A 11 1.48 4.37 16.72
CA ALA A 11 1.02 2.99 16.64
C ALA A 11 0.64 2.61 15.21
N ILE A 12 -0.06 3.49 14.49
CA ILE A 12 -0.47 3.25 13.11
C ILE A 12 0.75 3.11 12.20
N PHE A 13 1.69 4.05 12.26
CA PHE A 13 2.86 4.01 11.38
C PHE A 13 3.77 2.83 11.71
N SER A 14 3.90 2.47 12.97
CA SER A 14 4.65 1.29 13.39
C SER A 14 4.00 0.00 12.85
N SER A 15 2.68 -0.09 12.92
CA SER A 15 1.93 -1.23 12.38
C SER A 15 2.04 -1.30 10.85
N MET A 16 1.97 -0.15 10.17
CA MET A 16 2.15 -0.09 8.73
C MET A 16 3.52 -0.59 8.32
N ALA A 17 4.57 -0.18 9.05
CA ALA A 17 5.93 -0.65 8.77
C ALA A 17 6.02 -2.18 8.89
N GLY A 18 5.43 -2.75 9.93
CA GLY A 18 5.41 -4.20 10.13
C GLY A 18 4.68 -4.94 9.01
N LEU A 19 3.51 -4.42 8.60
CA LEU A 19 2.72 -5.01 7.52
C LEU A 19 3.43 -4.91 6.17
N LEU A 20 4.05 -3.77 5.90
CA LEU A 20 4.83 -3.58 4.66
C LEU A 20 6.03 -4.51 4.62
N ALA A 21 6.74 -4.68 5.74
CA ALA A 21 7.87 -5.59 5.83
C ALA A 21 7.44 -7.03 5.58
N SER A 22 6.31 -7.45 6.15
CA SER A 22 5.81 -8.81 6.00
C SER A 22 5.40 -9.12 4.56
N ARG A 23 5.08 -8.10 3.78
CA ARG A 23 4.67 -8.25 2.37
C ARG A 23 5.84 -8.10 1.39
N GLY A 24 7.06 -7.95 1.88
CA GLY A 24 8.24 -7.80 1.02
C GLY A 24 8.33 -6.45 0.33
N GLU A 25 7.70 -5.42 0.90
CA GLU A 25 7.74 -4.06 0.35
C GLU A 25 9.15 -3.48 0.45
N ASN A 26 9.43 -2.46 -0.36
CA ASN A 26 10.72 -1.77 -0.41
C ASN A 26 11.24 -1.44 1.00
N PRO A 27 12.46 -1.92 1.38
CA PRO A 27 13.01 -1.66 2.71
C PRO A 27 13.14 -0.18 3.06
N TYR A 28 13.36 0.68 2.09
CA TYR A 28 13.43 2.13 2.32
C TYR A 28 12.08 2.68 2.78
N LYS A 29 11.00 2.16 2.22
CA LYS A 29 9.65 2.55 2.62
C LYS A 29 9.35 2.10 4.05
N VAL A 30 9.71 0.86 4.37
CA VAL A 30 9.57 0.32 5.73
C VAL A 30 10.33 1.18 6.74
N LYS A 31 11.58 1.52 6.42
CA LYS A 31 12.42 2.39 7.28
C LYS A 31 11.80 3.77 7.47
N ALA A 32 11.24 4.33 6.38
CA ALA A 32 10.61 5.64 6.44
C ALA A 32 9.44 5.65 7.43
N TYR A 33 8.59 4.63 7.42
CA TYR A 33 7.48 4.52 8.35
C TYR A 33 7.96 4.31 9.78
N ARG A 34 9.00 3.50 10.00
CA ARG A 34 9.57 3.29 11.34
C ARG A 34 10.16 4.58 11.89
N ARG A 35 10.90 5.31 11.06
CA ARG A 35 11.48 6.58 11.45
C ARG A 35 10.41 7.60 11.79
N ALA A 36 9.35 7.65 11.00
CA ALA A 36 8.22 8.54 11.27
C ALA A 36 7.56 8.20 12.61
N ALA A 37 7.36 6.91 12.89
CA ALA A 37 6.79 6.47 14.17
C ALA A 37 7.68 6.91 15.34
N ASP A 38 8.98 6.73 15.22
CA ASP A 38 9.93 7.14 16.26
C ASP A 38 9.89 8.66 16.51
N SER A 39 9.84 9.43 15.42
CA SER A 39 9.78 10.90 15.53
C SER A 39 8.49 11.36 16.18
N LEU A 40 7.36 10.76 15.82
CA LEU A 40 6.06 11.07 16.41
C LEU A 40 6.04 10.73 17.90
N LYS A 41 6.66 9.61 18.28
CA LYS A 41 6.75 9.20 19.67
C LYS A 41 7.55 10.20 20.51
N SER A 42 8.56 10.82 19.91
CA SER A 42 9.46 11.75 20.58
C SER A 42 8.99 13.21 20.56
N LEU A 43 7.88 13.49 19.86
CA LEU A 43 7.38 14.87 19.77
C LEU A 43 6.97 15.42 21.13
N GLN A 44 7.38 16.67 21.40
CA GLN A 44 7.06 17.36 22.63
C GLN A 44 5.72 18.10 22.53
N GLU A 45 5.19 18.28 21.33
CA GLU A 45 3.92 18.96 21.14
C GLU A 45 2.96 18.10 20.30
N ASP A 46 1.67 18.45 20.34
CA ASP A 46 0.63 17.77 19.59
C ASP A 46 0.83 18.00 18.09
N VAL A 47 0.80 16.94 17.30
CA VAL A 47 0.96 17.01 15.85
C VAL A 47 -0.13 17.86 15.20
N THR A 48 -1.30 17.97 15.83
CA THR A 48 -2.41 18.81 15.34
C THR A 48 -1.98 20.26 15.21
N GLY A 49 -1.23 20.78 16.20
CA GLY A 49 -0.69 22.13 16.15
C GLY A 49 0.27 22.34 14.99
N LEU A 50 1.14 21.37 14.76
CA LEU A 50 2.07 21.41 13.63
C LEU A 50 1.31 21.39 12.29
N ALA A 51 0.25 20.58 12.19
CA ALA A 51 -0.56 20.52 10.99
C ALA A 51 -1.25 21.84 10.69
N GLU A 52 -1.79 22.49 11.72
CA GLU A 52 -2.47 23.79 11.58
C GLU A 52 -1.52 24.89 11.10
N ARG A 53 -0.26 24.82 11.48
CA ARG A 53 0.77 25.78 11.04
C ARG A 53 1.45 25.39 9.72
N GLY A 54 1.09 24.24 9.14
CA GLY A 54 1.73 23.75 7.94
C GLY A 54 3.17 23.28 8.16
N GLU A 55 3.50 22.82 9.37
CA GLU A 55 4.86 22.47 9.78
C GLU A 55 5.11 20.98 9.94
N LEU A 56 4.23 20.13 9.42
CA LEU A 56 4.38 18.66 9.56
C LEU A 56 5.70 18.16 8.99
N GLN A 57 6.18 18.76 7.90
CA GLN A 57 7.41 18.31 7.26
C GLN A 57 8.68 18.74 8.03
N THR A 58 8.54 19.54 9.09
CA THR A 58 9.66 19.85 9.96
C THR A 58 9.99 18.68 10.90
N ILE A 59 9.07 17.74 11.05
CA ILE A 59 9.29 16.55 11.88
C ILE A 59 10.30 15.66 11.15
N PRO A 60 11.39 15.22 11.84
CA PRO A 60 12.39 14.38 11.19
C PRO A 60 11.76 13.10 10.60
N GLY A 61 12.04 12.84 9.33
CA GLY A 61 11.51 11.66 8.65
C GLY A 61 10.12 11.81 8.05
N ILE A 62 9.46 12.94 8.26
CA ILE A 62 8.13 13.20 7.70
C ILE A 62 8.28 14.05 6.45
N GLY A 63 8.14 13.41 5.28
CA GLY A 63 8.11 14.10 4.00
C GLY A 63 6.69 14.39 3.56
N LYS A 64 6.53 14.73 2.29
CA LYS A 64 5.25 15.11 1.70
C LYS A 64 4.19 14.01 1.80
N GLU A 65 4.56 12.76 1.50
CA GLU A 65 3.62 11.62 1.56
C GLU A 65 3.13 11.34 2.97
N LEU A 66 4.04 11.29 3.93
CA LEU A 66 3.68 10.99 5.31
C LEU A 66 2.92 12.15 5.94
N SER A 67 3.28 13.39 5.59
CA SER A 67 2.53 14.57 5.99
C SER A 67 1.07 14.48 5.53
N ALA A 68 0.84 14.08 4.28
CA ALA A 68 -0.51 13.91 3.75
C ALA A 68 -1.29 12.84 4.52
N LYS A 69 -0.64 11.76 4.91
CA LYS A 69 -1.29 10.70 5.70
C LYS A 69 -1.65 11.18 7.11
N ILE A 70 -0.79 11.99 7.71
CA ILE A 70 -1.09 12.59 9.02
C ILE A 70 -2.31 13.50 8.90
N GLN A 71 -2.36 14.34 7.86
CA GLN A 71 -3.51 15.21 7.62
C GLN A 71 -4.79 14.43 7.39
N GLU A 72 -4.71 13.33 6.66
CA GLU A 72 -5.85 12.42 6.45
C GLU A 72 -6.38 11.91 7.79
N PHE A 73 -5.48 11.44 8.67
CA PHE A 73 -5.87 10.95 9.99
C PHE A 73 -6.53 12.05 10.82
N LEU A 74 -5.98 13.25 10.80
CA LEU A 74 -6.54 14.37 11.56
C LEU A 74 -7.91 14.79 11.05
N SER A 75 -8.16 14.63 9.76
CA SER A 75 -9.44 15.00 9.14
C SER A 75 -10.51 13.91 9.28
N THR A 76 -10.14 12.64 9.16
CA THR A 76 -11.08 11.52 9.03
C THR A 76 -11.05 10.54 10.19
N GLY A 77 -10.01 10.59 11.02
CA GLY A 77 -9.81 9.62 12.10
C GLY A 77 -9.16 8.32 11.66
N ARG A 78 -8.77 8.21 10.39
CA ARG A 78 -8.14 6.99 9.87
C ARG A 78 -7.23 7.30 8.68
N ILE A 79 -6.36 6.33 8.36
CA ILE A 79 -5.49 6.40 7.19
C ILE A 79 -5.91 5.27 6.25
N ARG A 80 -6.37 5.64 5.07
CA ARG A 80 -6.85 4.68 4.07
C ARG A 80 -5.82 3.61 3.74
N ALA A 81 -4.57 4.00 3.55
CA ALA A 81 -3.48 3.06 3.25
C ALA A 81 -3.33 2.00 4.34
N TYR A 82 -3.48 2.39 5.60
CA TYR A 82 -3.43 1.46 6.73
C TYR A 82 -4.62 0.49 6.71
N GLU A 83 -5.82 1.00 6.47
CA GLU A 83 -7.01 0.16 6.38
C GLU A 83 -6.87 -0.88 5.27
N GLU A 84 -6.33 -0.48 4.13
CA GLU A 84 -6.06 -1.39 3.01
C GLU A 84 -5.03 -2.47 3.38
N LEU A 85 -3.97 -2.10 4.09
CA LEU A 85 -2.94 -3.05 4.53
C LEU A 85 -3.49 -4.10 5.51
N LYS A 86 -4.45 -3.71 6.35
CA LYS A 86 -5.08 -4.63 7.31
C LYS A 86 -6.09 -5.54 6.66
N THR A 87 -6.67 -5.14 5.53
CA THR A 87 -7.73 -5.89 4.88
C THR A 87 -7.13 -7.05 4.08
N PRO A 88 -7.52 -8.30 4.37
CA PRO A 88 -7.01 -9.44 3.61
C PRO A 88 -7.54 -9.42 2.18
N LEU A 89 -6.69 -9.79 1.23
CA LEU A 89 -7.09 -9.92 -0.15
C LEU A 89 -7.91 -11.21 -0.33
N PRO A 90 -8.91 -11.19 -1.25
CA PRO A 90 -9.63 -12.42 -1.60
C PRO A 90 -8.65 -13.50 -2.08
N GLU A 91 -8.97 -14.76 -1.80
CA GLU A 91 -8.10 -15.87 -2.18
C GLU A 91 -7.78 -15.90 -3.66
N SER A 92 -8.78 -15.64 -4.51
CA SER A 92 -8.59 -15.60 -5.97
C SER A 92 -7.59 -14.52 -6.39
N VAL A 93 -7.57 -13.39 -5.70
CA VAL A 93 -6.63 -12.29 -5.98
C VAL A 93 -5.23 -12.65 -5.48
N ARG A 94 -5.12 -13.31 -4.34
CA ARG A 94 -3.82 -13.71 -3.78
C ARG A 94 -3.06 -14.66 -4.68
N GLU A 95 -3.77 -15.45 -5.48
CA GLU A 95 -3.14 -16.36 -6.45
C GLU A 95 -2.32 -15.62 -7.51
N TRP A 96 -2.65 -14.36 -7.77
CA TRP A 96 -1.96 -13.57 -8.80
C TRP A 96 -0.47 -13.36 -8.49
N VAL A 97 -0.07 -13.49 -7.23
CA VAL A 97 1.35 -13.37 -6.85
C VAL A 97 2.23 -14.41 -7.57
N ASN A 98 1.63 -15.50 -8.03
CA ASN A 98 2.33 -16.56 -8.75
C ASN A 98 2.51 -16.26 -10.25
N LEU A 99 1.94 -15.17 -10.75
CA LEU A 99 2.11 -14.77 -12.14
C LEU A 99 3.52 -14.21 -12.39
N PRO A 100 4.03 -14.34 -13.63
CA PRO A 100 5.38 -13.84 -13.95
C PRO A 100 5.55 -12.36 -13.61
N GLY A 101 6.56 -12.03 -12.80
CA GLY A 101 6.87 -10.66 -12.43
C GLY A 101 5.98 -10.05 -11.37
N PHE A 102 4.96 -10.76 -10.90
CA PHE A 102 4.05 -10.26 -9.88
C PHE A 102 4.64 -10.43 -8.47
N SER A 103 4.29 -9.51 -7.59
CA SER A 103 4.66 -9.54 -6.17
C SER A 103 3.47 -9.10 -5.34
N GLU A 104 3.52 -9.32 -4.03
CA GLU A 104 2.43 -8.89 -3.14
C GLU A 104 2.11 -7.40 -3.26
N PRO A 105 3.10 -6.48 -3.28
CA PRO A 105 2.80 -5.05 -3.46
C PRO A 105 2.08 -4.74 -4.77
N ILE A 106 2.47 -5.40 -5.86
CA ILE A 106 1.82 -5.21 -7.16
C ILE A 106 0.37 -5.70 -7.13
N VAL A 107 0.15 -6.88 -6.57
CA VAL A 107 -1.21 -7.45 -6.45
C VAL A 107 -2.09 -6.55 -5.58
N HIS A 108 -1.54 -6.05 -4.48
CA HIS A 108 -2.24 -5.13 -3.59
C HIS A 108 -2.65 -3.85 -4.32
N ASP A 109 -1.76 -3.27 -5.11
CA ASP A 109 -2.05 -2.07 -5.90
C ASP A 109 -3.11 -2.33 -6.96
N LEU A 110 -3.06 -3.47 -7.64
CA LEU A 110 -4.06 -3.85 -8.63
C LEU A 110 -5.44 -3.92 -7.99
N PHE A 111 -5.54 -4.52 -6.84
CA PHE A 111 -6.81 -4.69 -6.15
C PHE A 111 -7.35 -3.37 -5.59
N PHE A 112 -6.54 -2.64 -4.84
CA PHE A 112 -7.03 -1.46 -4.12
C PHE A 112 -7.00 -0.17 -4.93
N ARG A 113 -6.02 0.01 -5.80
CA ARG A 113 -5.87 1.25 -6.57
C ARG A 113 -6.56 1.20 -7.92
N LEU A 114 -6.45 0.07 -8.61
CA LEU A 114 -7.00 -0.08 -9.96
C LEU A 114 -8.36 -0.77 -9.98
N GLY A 115 -8.80 -1.30 -8.84
CA GLY A 115 -10.10 -1.97 -8.74
C GLY A 115 -10.19 -3.29 -9.49
N ILE A 116 -9.05 -3.95 -9.73
CA ILE A 116 -8.99 -5.23 -10.43
C ILE A 116 -9.33 -6.33 -9.45
N THR A 117 -10.47 -6.99 -9.63
CA THR A 117 -10.99 -7.99 -8.69
C THR A 117 -11.16 -9.39 -9.28
N THR A 118 -11.15 -9.51 -10.61
CA THR A 118 -11.37 -10.79 -11.30
C THR A 118 -10.26 -11.07 -12.30
N TRP A 119 -10.16 -12.34 -12.71
CA TRP A 119 -9.24 -12.72 -13.78
C TRP A 119 -9.55 -12.01 -15.10
N GLU A 120 -10.85 -11.77 -15.38
CA GLU A 120 -11.27 -11.04 -16.57
C GLU A 120 -10.76 -9.61 -16.57
N ASP A 121 -10.88 -8.93 -15.42
CA ASP A 121 -10.36 -7.57 -15.26
C ASP A 121 -8.85 -7.53 -15.46
N LEU A 122 -8.14 -8.51 -14.90
CA LEU A 122 -6.69 -8.60 -15.01
C LEU A 122 -6.26 -8.84 -16.46
N GLU A 123 -6.97 -9.71 -17.19
CA GLU A 123 -6.70 -9.96 -18.59
C GLU A 123 -6.91 -8.71 -19.44
N ALA A 124 -8.00 -7.98 -19.18
CA ALA A 124 -8.28 -6.72 -19.87
C ALA A 124 -7.19 -5.68 -19.62
N LEU A 125 -6.70 -5.59 -18.37
CA LEU A 125 -5.60 -4.70 -18.02
C LEU A 125 -4.33 -5.08 -18.78
N ALA A 126 -4.02 -6.37 -18.85
CA ALA A 126 -2.83 -6.86 -19.56
C ALA A 126 -2.89 -6.54 -21.06
N ARG A 127 -4.08 -6.58 -21.67
CA ARG A 127 -4.26 -6.23 -23.08
C ARG A 127 -4.18 -4.73 -23.34
N SER A 128 -4.46 -3.90 -22.33
CA SER A 128 -4.57 -2.45 -22.51
C SER A 128 -3.24 -1.71 -22.44
N HIS A 129 -2.13 -2.40 -22.30
CA HIS A 129 -0.78 -1.85 -22.12
C HIS A 129 -0.57 -1.10 -20.79
N LEU A 130 -1.61 -0.91 -19.99
CA LEU A 130 -1.47 -0.29 -18.67
C LEU A 130 -0.60 -1.13 -17.74
N LEU A 131 -0.61 -2.44 -17.92
CA LEU A 131 0.23 -3.34 -17.13
C LEU A 131 1.72 -3.04 -17.33
N GLN A 132 2.09 -2.54 -18.51
CA GLN A 132 3.47 -2.18 -18.83
C GLN A 132 4.00 -1.01 -18.03
N THR A 133 3.11 -0.20 -17.45
CA THR A 133 3.49 0.93 -16.63
C THR A 133 3.89 0.53 -15.21
N LEU A 134 3.58 -0.72 -14.81
CA LEU A 134 3.91 -1.20 -13.48
C LEU A 134 5.36 -1.69 -13.42
N PRO A 135 6.06 -1.43 -12.31
CA PRO A 135 7.46 -1.85 -12.17
C PRO A 135 7.64 -3.35 -12.33
N GLY A 136 8.57 -3.75 -13.19
CA GLY A 136 8.90 -5.14 -13.43
C GLY A 136 8.00 -5.89 -14.38
N LEU A 137 6.94 -5.29 -14.89
CA LEU A 137 5.97 -5.96 -15.78
C LEU A 137 6.02 -5.50 -17.22
N GLY A 138 6.76 -4.43 -17.52
CA GLY A 138 6.74 -3.80 -18.85
C GLY A 138 7.10 -4.71 -20.02
N ALA A 139 8.06 -5.62 -19.84
CA ALA A 139 8.53 -6.50 -20.90
C ALA A 139 7.87 -7.88 -20.89
N ARG A 140 6.90 -8.11 -20.01
CA ARG A 140 6.31 -9.43 -19.77
C ARG A 140 4.84 -9.54 -20.14
N GLY A 141 4.31 -8.59 -20.91
CA GLY A 141 2.87 -8.53 -21.22
C GLY A 141 2.32 -9.81 -21.83
N GLU A 142 3.00 -10.36 -22.83
CA GLU A 142 2.55 -11.59 -23.50
C GLU A 142 2.67 -12.82 -22.60
N GLU A 143 3.75 -12.90 -21.83
CA GLU A 143 3.98 -13.98 -20.88
C GLU A 143 2.88 -13.98 -19.81
N ILE A 144 2.52 -12.81 -19.32
CA ILE A 144 1.47 -12.63 -18.33
C ILE A 144 0.10 -13.01 -18.91
N LEU A 145 -0.21 -12.57 -20.14
CA LEU A 145 -1.46 -12.92 -20.82
C LEU A 145 -1.60 -14.43 -20.98
N GLU A 146 -0.53 -15.08 -21.39
CA GLU A 146 -0.53 -16.54 -21.58
C GLU A 146 -0.75 -17.25 -20.24
N ALA A 147 -0.09 -16.78 -19.17
CA ALA A 147 -0.26 -17.34 -17.84
C ALA A 147 -1.70 -17.17 -17.34
N ILE A 148 -2.31 -16.01 -17.58
CA ILE A 148 -3.70 -15.72 -17.21
C ILE A 148 -4.65 -16.66 -17.94
N ARG A 149 -4.48 -16.82 -19.24
CA ARG A 149 -5.31 -17.72 -20.06
C ARG A 149 -5.21 -19.16 -19.61
N SER A 150 -4.01 -19.60 -19.26
CA SER A 150 -3.77 -20.94 -18.74
C SER A 150 -4.52 -21.18 -17.44
N LYS A 151 -4.48 -20.22 -16.53
CA LYS A 151 -5.19 -20.31 -15.23
C LYS A 151 -6.70 -20.27 -15.39
N ARG A 152 -7.20 -19.43 -16.29
CA ARG A 152 -8.64 -19.36 -16.57
C ARG A 152 -9.16 -20.64 -17.22
N GLY A 153 -8.38 -21.21 -18.14
CA GLY A 153 -8.71 -22.47 -18.76
C GLY A 153 -8.80 -23.60 -17.73
N ALA A 154 -7.85 -23.67 -16.79
CA ALA A 154 -7.86 -24.66 -15.73
C ALA A 154 -9.08 -24.50 -14.81
N CYS A 155 -9.48 -23.26 -14.52
CA CYS A 155 -10.66 -22.98 -13.69
C CYS A 155 -11.96 -23.35 -14.39
N GLN A 156 -12.02 -23.25 -15.73
CA GLN A 156 -13.22 -23.55 -16.50
C GLN A 156 -13.43 -25.05 -16.70
N GLU A 157 -12.39 -25.85 -16.59
CA GLU A 157 -12.46 -27.30 -16.73
C GLU A 157 -12.87 -28.01 -15.44
N ALA A 158 -12.91 -27.31 -14.33
CA ALA A 158 -13.30 -27.87 -13.04
C ALA A 158 -14.85 -27.79 -12.83
#